data_3f57be93d61da42f4d667a5f0c5682b0
#
_entry.id   3f57be93d61da42f4d667a5f0c5682b0
#
_cell.length_a   1.000
_cell.length_b   1.000
_cell.length_c   1.000
_cell.angle_alpha   90.00
_cell.angle_beta   90.00
_cell.angle_gamma   90.00
#
_symmetry.space_group_name_H-M   'P 1'
#
loop_
_entity.id
_entity.type
_entity.pdbx_description
1 polymer ?
#
loop_
_entity_poly.entity_id
_entity_poly.type
_entity_poly.pdbx_seq_one_letter_code
_entity_poly.pdbx_strand_id
1 'polypeptide(L)'
;MAETEKTRKRSGIERVLGQSIGVDPEQCGLLLLAGPVGAGKTYSSMSHIADQLIALGPKCRRFVFVTNVKRNLPVDELLQILDERGRPELAAYVVKLDSNLGMFQSNINAAKGVMPSAPFSYWKKGPKKPGSNERAVIKAEFNIRNLPELQEAERLQRILEETRNLPLHVGAARRKAIEGAEKEAEKAESKLRRYISSVFASMCKLDEGGYRLMTRQEKRELVEQSAWWEWLRVLYPSVLTHKKRVLFMSVNKLLVKNSPIIEPSESIWESDLLRGSVVIIDEFELSKSVINDFLIRESVGKMADMVSMFRMLMGRALEGRQIDGKGGDGNAGAAFTSELFRSPSDKIGCGPELRAEFNGIVSAAEE
;
A
#
# COMPACT_ATOMS: atom_id res chain seq x y z
N MET A 1 11.19 31.12 33.76
CA MET A 1 9.75 31.26 34.05
C MET A 1 9.11 29.97 33.64
N ALA A 2 8.76 29.12 34.58
CA ALA A 2 8.03 27.85 34.29
C ALA A 2 6.56 28.22 34.19
N GLU A 3 6.04 28.33 32.95
CA GLU A 3 4.61 28.38 32.71
C GLU A 3 4.00 27.03 33.07
N THR A 4 3.10 27.11 34.02
CA THR A 4 2.27 26.03 34.52
C THR A 4 1.60 25.31 33.34
N GLU A 5 2.07 24.12 33.01
CA GLU A 5 1.37 23.13 32.17
C GLU A 5 -0.02 22.91 32.81
N LYS A 6 -1.05 23.57 32.27
CA LYS A 6 -2.42 23.29 32.62
C LYS A 6 -2.68 21.82 32.31
N THR A 7 -2.71 21.00 33.33
CA THR A 7 -2.97 19.56 33.21
C THR A 7 -4.32 19.38 32.50
N ARG A 8 -4.26 19.13 31.20
CA ARG A 8 -5.45 18.87 30.38
C ARG A 8 -6.17 17.64 30.93
N LYS A 9 -7.46 17.76 31.22
CA LYS A 9 -8.29 16.66 31.69
C LYS A 9 -8.51 15.67 30.55
N ARG A 10 -7.84 14.50 30.63
CA ARG A 10 -7.96 13.44 29.62
C ARG A 10 -9.39 12.88 29.58
N SER A 11 -9.89 12.61 28.36
CA SER A 11 -11.16 11.92 28.16
C SER A 11 -11.11 10.47 28.71
N GLY A 12 -12.27 9.86 28.93
CA GLY A 12 -12.32 8.44 29.32
C GLY A 12 -11.64 7.53 28.30
N ILE A 13 -11.80 7.81 27.00
CA ILE A 13 -11.16 7.06 25.90
C ILE A 13 -9.64 7.23 25.92
N GLU A 14 -9.14 8.45 26.10
CA GLU A 14 -7.68 8.70 26.20
C GLU A 14 -7.05 7.96 27.37
N ARG A 15 -7.75 7.83 28.49
CA ARG A 15 -7.27 7.03 29.63
C ARG A 15 -7.20 5.54 29.30
N VAL A 16 -8.24 5.00 28.66
CA VAL A 16 -8.24 3.60 28.22
C VAL A 16 -7.12 3.33 27.21
N LEU A 17 -6.93 4.20 26.22
CA LEU A 17 -5.84 4.10 25.27
C LEU A 17 -4.48 4.12 25.97
N GLY A 18 -4.27 5.06 26.91
CA GLY A 18 -3.03 5.16 27.66
C GLY A 18 -2.72 3.96 28.56
N GLN A 19 -3.75 3.27 29.06
CA GLN A 19 -3.59 2.04 29.84
C GLN A 19 -3.37 0.80 28.98
N SER A 20 -4.03 0.75 27.80
CA SER A 20 -4.03 -0.44 26.91
C SER A 20 -2.88 -0.43 25.93
N ILE A 21 -2.43 0.74 25.48
CA ILE A 21 -1.30 0.90 24.58
C ILE A 21 -0.07 1.18 25.44
N GLY A 22 0.52 0.11 25.96
CA GLY A 22 1.74 0.19 26.78
C GLY A 22 2.94 0.72 26.00
N VAL A 23 3.95 1.16 26.75
CA VAL A 23 5.24 1.61 26.20
C VAL A 23 6.05 0.41 25.68
N ASP A 24 5.79 -0.78 26.23
CA ASP A 24 6.48 -2.04 25.87
C ASP A 24 6.08 -2.49 24.46
N PRO A 25 7.03 -2.53 23.49
CA PRO A 25 6.77 -2.98 22.13
C PRO A 25 6.43 -4.48 22.03
N GLU A 26 6.76 -5.29 23.02
CA GLU A 26 6.42 -6.72 23.08
C GLU A 26 4.96 -6.95 23.52
N GLN A 27 4.33 -5.93 24.11
CA GLN A 27 2.93 -6.01 24.48
C GLN A 27 2.05 -6.04 23.25
N CYS A 28 1.39 -7.16 23.01
CA CYS A 28 0.41 -7.35 21.94
C CYS A 28 -0.98 -7.61 22.52
N GLY A 29 -2.00 -7.27 21.75
CA GLY A 29 -3.40 -7.48 22.14
C GLY A 29 -4.37 -6.78 21.19
N LEU A 30 -5.65 -7.06 21.36
CA LEU A 30 -6.74 -6.45 20.63
C LEU A 30 -7.58 -5.60 21.61
N LEU A 31 -7.73 -4.32 21.30
CA LEU A 31 -8.62 -3.42 22.02
C LEU A 31 -9.79 -3.02 21.12
N LEU A 32 -11.00 -3.36 21.54
CA LEU A 32 -12.22 -2.94 20.86
C LEU A 32 -12.84 -1.76 21.62
N LEU A 33 -12.90 -0.59 20.96
CA LEU A 33 -13.54 0.61 21.49
C LEU A 33 -14.97 0.73 20.96
N ALA A 34 -15.92 0.12 21.64
CA ALA A 34 -17.34 0.29 21.35
C ALA A 34 -17.83 1.64 21.91
N GLY A 35 -18.69 2.31 21.16
CA GLY A 35 -19.28 3.59 21.59
C GLY A 35 -20.04 4.24 20.44
N PRO A 36 -21.00 5.15 20.77
CA PRO A 36 -21.82 5.82 19.77
C PRO A 36 -20.99 6.67 18.80
N VAL A 37 -21.57 6.96 17.64
CA VAL A 37 -21.03 7.95 16.71
C VAL A 37 -20.95 9.30 17.43
N GLY A 38 -19.87 10.06 17.20
CA GLY A 38 -19.68 11.36 17.87
C GLY A 38 -19.09 11.28 19.28
N ALA A 39 -18.81 10.10 19.83
CA ALA A 39 -18.16 9.95 21.14
C ALA A 39 -16.71 10.45 21.21
N GLY A 40 -16.17 11.02 20.15
CA GLY A 40 -14.82 11.56 20.11
C GLY A 40 -13.71 10.51 20.05
N LYS A 41 -14.01 9.28 19.58
CA LYS A 41 -13.03 8.18 19.49
C LYS A 41 -11.82 8.57 18.62
N THR A 42 -12.06 9.10 17.42
CA THR A 42 -11.02 9.51 16.48
C THR A 42 -10.18 10.63 17.07
N TYR A 43 -10.81 11.69 17.61
CA TYR A 43 -10.11 12.78 18.29
C TYR A 43 -9.25 12.28 19.45
N SER A 44 -9.81 11.43 20.32
CA SER A 44 -9.07 10.86 21.45
C SER A 44 -7.87 10.02 21.00
N SER A 45 -8.01 9.30 19.87
CA SER A 45 -6.90 8.55 19.27
C SER A 45 -5.80 9.50 18.76
N MET A 46 -6.17 10.59 18.07
CA MET A 46 -5.22 11.59 17.60
C MET A 46 -4.51 12.29 18.75
N SER A 47 -5.26 12.66 19.78
CA SER A 47 -4.71 13.25 20.98
C SER A 47 -3.71 12.33 21.70
N HIS A 48 -4.05 11.03 21.83
CA HIS A 48 -3.14 10.03 22.40
C HIS A 48 -1.86 9.86 21.55
N ILE A 49 -1.98 9.79 20.23
CA ILE A 49 -0.83 9.72 19.31
C ILE A 49 0.05 10.96 19.48
N ALA A 50 -0.54 12.16 19.55
CA ALA A 50 0.19 13.39 19.78
C ALA A 50 0.93 13.37 21.12
N ASP A 51 0.30 12.91 22.21
CA ASP A 51 0.95 12.76 23.52
C ASP A 51 2.19 11.84 23.43
N GLN A 52 2.08 10.70 22.73
CA GLN A 52 3.18 9.77 22.55
C GLN A 52 4.32 10.39 21.71
N LEU A 53 3.99 11.09 20.62
CA LEU A 53 4.98 11.79 19.80
C LEU A 53 5.70 12.89 20.60
N ILE A 54 4.96 13.66 21.41
CA ILE A 54 5.54 14.74 22.22
C ILE A 54 6.47 14.19 23.30
N ALA A 55 6.05 13.12 23.96
CA ALA A 55 6.81 12.52 25.06
C ALA A 55 8.07 11.77 24.58
N LEU A 56 8.00 11.05 23.47
CA LEU A 56 9.02 10.09 23.05
C LEU A 56 9.69 10.45 21.70
N GLY A 57 9.12 11.38 20.92
CA GLY A 57 9.64 11.79 19.62
C GLY A 57 9.84 10.59 18.68
N PRO A 58 11.03 10.47 18.06
CA PRO A 58 11.33 9.36 17.15
C PRO A 58 11.40 7.99 17.81
N LYS A 59 11.43 7.93 19.15
CA LYS A 59 11.49 6.67 19.92
C LYS A 59 10.10 6.10 20.22
N CYS A 60 9.00 6.84 19.94
CA CYS A 60 7.66 6.33 20.15
C CYS A 60 7.38 5.11 19.27
N ARG A 61 6.46 4.27 19.72
CA ARG A 61 5.93 3.16 18.88
C ARG A 61 5.35 3.74 17.58
N ARG A 62 5.40 2.95 16.53
CA ARG A 62 4.73 3.35 15.29
C ARG A 62 3.23 3.18 15.43
N PHE A 63 2.48 4.17 14.97
CA PHE A 63 1.04 4.14 14.86
C PHE A 63 0.66 4.05 13.38
N VAL A 64 -0.25 3.14 13.07
CA VAL A 64 -0.81 2.97 11.73
C VAL A 64 -2.31 3.18 11.83
N PHE A 65 -2.78 4.32 11.35
CA PHE A 65 -4.20 4.65 11.36
C PHE A 65 -4.82 4.30 10.01
N VAL A 66 -5.83 3.45 10.06
CA VAL A 66 -6.47 2.85 8.89
C VAL A 66 -7.95 3.17 8.87
N THR A 67 -8.47 3.64 7.74
CA THR A 67 -9.90 3.83 7.51
C THR A 67 -10.31 3.28 6.15
N ASN A 68 -11.58 2.97 5.98
CA ASN A 68 -12.09 2.53 4.68
C ASN A 68 -12.05 3.66 3.65
N VAL A 69 -12.38 4.90 4.03
CA VAL A 69 -12.49 6.05 3.13
C VAL A 69 -11.36 7.04 3.35
N LYS A 70 -10.52 7.26 2.33
CA LYS A 70 -9.34 8.14 2.40
C LYS A 70 -9.62 9.56 2.90
N ARG A 71 -10.79 10.13 2.58
CA ARG A 71 -11.19 11.47 3.03
C ARG A 71 -11.41 11.56 4.54
N ASN A 72 -11.64 10.41 5.20
CA ASN A 72 -11.88 10.33 6.63
C ASN A 72 -10.59 10.16 7.45
N LEU A 73 -9.41 10.22 6.79
CA LEU A 73 -8.13 10.15 7.49
C LEU A 73 -7.90 11.44 8.27
N PRO A 74 -7.76 11.39 9.61
CA PRO A 74 -7.68 12.56 10.49
C PRO A 74 -6.25 13.13 10.56
N VAL A 75 -5.60 13.31 9.40
CA VAL A 75 -4.23 13.82 9.32
C VAL A 75 -4.16 15.25 9.80
N ASP A 76 -5.05 16.09 9.26
CA ASP A 76 -5.09 17.53 9.57
C ASP A 76 -5.43 17.74 11.04
N GLU A 77 -6.29 16.90 11.63
CA GLU A 77 -6.61 16.93 13.06
C GLU A 77 -5.39 16.64 13.94
N LEU A 78 -4.57 15.62 13.58
CA LEU A 78 -3.34 15.36 14.30
C LEU A 78 -2.34 16.51 14.17
N LEU A 79 -2.18 17.06 12.97
CA LEU A 79 -1.26 18.17 12.73
C LEU A 79 -1.69 19.43 13.52
N GLN A 80 -2.99 19.71 13.54
CA GLN A 80 -3.54 20.81 14.34
C GLN A 80 -3.27 20.60 15.83
N ILE A 81 -3.50 19.40 16.37
CA ILE A 81 -3.21 19.09 17.78
C ILE A 81 -1.72 19.30 18.10
N LEU A 82 -0.82 18.92 17.21
CA LEU A 82 0.61 19.12 17.39
C LEU A 82 0.98 20.61 17.39
N ASP A 83 0.38 21.39 16.51
CA ASP A 83 0.58 22.84 16.44
C ASP A 83 0.04 23.55 17.69
N GLU A 84 -1.19 23.25 18.10
CA GLU A 84 -1.83 23.77 19.33
C GLU A 84 -1.02 23.47 20.60
N ARG A 85 -0.23 22.37 20.59
CA ARG A 85 0.66 21.99 21.69
C ARG A 85 2.09 22.54 21.53
N GLY A 86 2.32 23.40 20.55
CA GLY A 86 3.61 24.05 20.30
C GLY A 86 4.71 23.11 19.79
N ARG A 87 4.33 22.01 19.12
CA ARG A 87 5.27 20.99 18.61
C ARG A 87 5.05 20.68 17.12
N PRO A 88 4.91 21.72 16.24
CA PRO A 88 4.64 21.51 14.81
C PRO A 88 5.76 20.74 14.09
N GLU A 89 7.00 20.78 14.59
CA GLU A 89 8.13 20.05 14.01
C GLU A 89 7.93 18.52 14.02
N LEU A 90 7.10 18.01 14.91
CA LEU A 90 6.77 16.59 14.98
C LEU A 90 5.92 16.10 13.79
N ALA A 91 5.33 17.01 13.02
CA ALA A 91 4.70 16.71 11.73
C ALA A 91 5.68 15.97 10.77
N ALA A 92 6.99 16.18 10.92
CA ALA A 92 8.01 15.46 10.17
C ALA A 92 7.93 13.93 10.34
N TYR A 93 7.35 13.42 11.44
CA TYR A 93 7.17 11.99 11.71
C TYR A 93 5.84 11.44 11.22
N VAL A 94 4.97 12.27 10.67
CA VAL A 94 3.66 11.91 10.14
C VAL A 94 3.73 11.73 8.63
N VAL A 95 3.01 10.77 8.07
CA VAL A 95 2.83 10.63 6.62
C VAL A 95 1.47 10.04 6.29
N LYS A 96 0.83 10.61 5.28
CA LYS A 96 -0.33 10.04 4.60
C LYS A 96 0.13 9.24 3.40
N LEU A 97 -0.18 7.95 3.40
CA LEU A 97 0.11 7.05 2.29
C LEU A 97 -1.12 6.93 1.39
N ASP A 98 -1.11 7.67 0.30
CA ASP A 98 -2.13 7.60 -0.73
C ASP A 98 -1.75 6.60 -1.84
N SER A 99 -2.60 6.48 -2.88
CA SER A 99 -2.21 5.81 -4.12
C SER A 99 -1.00 6.53 -4.74
N ASN A 100 -0.21 5.81 -5.52
CA ASN A 100 0.98 6.42 -6.14
C ASN A 100 0.59 7.57 -7.07
N LEU A 101 -0.50 7.41 -7.84
CA LEU A 101 -1.04 8.51 -8.64
C LEU A 101 -1.51 9.69 -7.76
N GLY A 102 -2.20 9.42 -6.64
CA GLY A 102 -2.62 10.46 -5.71
C GLY A 102 -1.45 11.24 -5.11
N MET A 103 -0.36 10.55 -4.71
CA MET A 103 0.86 11.22 -4.26
C MET A 103 1.51 12.05 -5.36
N PHE A 104 1.60 11.50 -6.58
CA PHE A 104 2.12 12.22 -7.74
C PHE A 104 1.33 13.50 -7.99
N GLN A 105 -0.01 13.40 -8.07
CA GLN A 105 -0.92 14.53 -8.28
C GLN A 105 -0.74 15.64 -7.26
N SER A 106 -0.70 15.27 -5.98
CA SER A 106 -0.62 16.24 -4.89
C SER A 106 0.75 16.92 -4.79
N ASN A 107 1.82 16.24 -5.17
CA ASN A 107 3.18 16.66 -4.83
C ASN A 107 4.03 17.09 -6.03
N ILE A 108 3.60 16.87 -7.28
CA ILE A 108 4.45 17.11 -8.46
C ILE A 108 4.94 18.55 -8.55
N ASN A 109 4.07 19.53 -8.27
CA ASN A 109 4.45 20.94 -8.34
C ASN A 109 5.50 21.31 -7.28
N ALA A 110 5.35 20.84 -6.04
CA ALA A 110 6.33 21.03 -5.00
C ALA A 110 7.66 20.32 -5.32
N ALA A 111 7.59 19.08 -5.84
CA ALA A 111 8.76 18.33 -6.26
C ALA A 111 9.55 19.04 -7.37
N LYS A 112 8.86 19.65 -8.35
CA LYS A 112 9.50 20.44 -9.42
C LYS A 112 10.31 21.62 -8.88
N GLY A 113 9.84 22.25 -7.83
CA GLY A 113 10.53 23.36 -7.18
C GLY A 113 11.91 22.98 -6.61
N VAL A 114 12.08 21.72 -6.24
CA VAL A 114 13.32 21.18 -5.63
C VAL A 114 14.07 20.22 -6.56
N MET A 115 13.62 20.01 -7.81
CA MET A 115 14.35 19.17 -8.77
C MET A 115 15.69 19.79 -9.13
N PRO A 116 16.80 19.02 -9.06
CA PRO A 116 18.11 19.50 -9.43
C PRO A 116 18.21 19.81 -10.93
N SER A 117 19.02 20.78 -11.31
CA SER A 117 19.35 21.07 -12.71
C SER A 117 20.44 20.15 -13.27
N ALA A 118 21.38 19.76 -12.42
CA ALA A 118 22.48 18.87 -12.79
C ALA A 118 22.07 17.39 -12.73
N PRO A 119 22.58 16.54 -13.62
CA PRO A 119 22.33 15.11 -13.57
C PRO A 119 23.00 14.46 -12.35
N PHE A 120 22.43 13.35 -11.89
CA PHE A 120 23.04 12.49 -10.87
C PHE A 120 23.95 11.46 -11.52
N SER A 121 25.22 11.49 -11.17
CA SER A 121 26.20 10.51 -11.64
C SER A 121 26.27 9.32 -10.69
N TYR A 122 26.21 8.11 -11.22
CA TYR A 122 26.27 6.87 -10.44
C TYR A 122 26.96 5.73 -11.22
N TRP A 123 27.42 4.72 -10.50
CA TRP A 123 27.95 3.51 -11.09
C TRP A 123 26.83 2.48 -11.27
N LYS A 124 26.80 1.83 -12.44
CA LYS A 124 25.85 0.75 -12.73
C LYS A 124 26.49 -0.45 -13.41
N LYS A 125 25.82 -1.60 -13.31
CA LYS A 125 26.19 -2.78 -14.10
C LYS A 125 26.05 -2.49 -15.59
N GLY A 126 27.14 -2.66 -16.30
CA GLY A 126 27.20 -2.59 -17.74
C GLY A 126 26.92 -3.96 -18.42
N PRO A 127 27.16 -4.05 -19.73
CA PRO A 127 27.06 -5.28 -20.46
C PRO A 127 28.09 -6.31 -19.98
N LYS A 128 27.84 -7.59 -20.26
CA LYS A 128 28.85 -8.66 -20.06
C LYS A 128 30.05 -8.40 -20.94
N LYS A 129 31.25 -8.61 -20.41
CA LYS A 129 32.46 -8.62 -21.22
C LYS A 129 32.41 -9.81 -22.18
N PRO A 130 32.82 -9.63 -23.46
CA PRO A 130 32.89 -10.74 -24.41
C PRO A 130 33.74 -11.89 -23.85
N GLY A 131 33.22 -13.12 -23.90
CA GLY A 131 33.92 -14.31 -23.42
C GLY A 131 34.04 -14.48 -21.90
N SER A 132 33.38 -13.63 -21.08
CA SER A 132 33.42 -13.69 -19.62
C SER A 132 32.02 -13.58 -19.03
N ASN A 133 31.86 -14.19 -17.84
CA ASN A 133 30.66 -13.96 -17.04
C ASN A 133 30.69 -12.62 -16.26
N GLU A 134 31.81 -11.92 -16.29
CA GLU A 134 31.97 -10.63 -15.64
C GLU A 134 31.24 -9.54 -16.41
N ARG A 135 30.61 -8.63 -15.68
CA ARG A 135 29.98 -7.43 -16.24
C ARG A 135 30.89 -6.23 -15.98
N ALA A 136 31.01 -5.39 -16.99
CA ALA A 136 31.65 -4.09 -16.83
C ALA A 136 30.85 -3.24 -15.82
N VAL A 137 31.54 -2.33 -15.14
CA VAL A 137 30.89 -1.25 -14.38
C VAL A 137 31.09 0.03 -15.15
N ILE A 138 30.02 0.72 -15.43
CA ILE A 138 30.06 1.95 -16.21
C ILE A 138 29.46 3.10 -15.41
N LYS A 139 30.04 4.29 -15.56
CA LYS A 139 29.45 5.51 -15.05
C LYS A 139 28.22 5.87 -15.86
N ALA A 140 27.15 6.21 -15.21
CA ALA A 140 25.88 6.61 -15.83
C ALA A 140 25.38 7.90 -15.20
N GLU A 141 24.52 8.57 -15.91
CA GLU A 141 23.87 9.80 -15.45
C GLU A 141 22.35 9.64 -15.48
N PHE A 142 21.72 10.20 -14.49
CA PHE A 142 20.26 10.27 -14.38
C PHE A 142 19.82 11.72 -14.29
N ASN A 143 19.05 12.18 -15.27
CA ASN A 143 18.51 13.54 -15.29
C ASN A 143 16.99 13.50 -15.23
N ILE A 144 16.44 13.85 -14.07
CA ILE A 144 14.99 13.79 -13.85
C ILE A 144 14.23 14.83 -14.68
N ARG A 145 14.78 16.03 -14.90
CA ARG A 145 14.08 17.09 -15.63
C ARG A 145 13.85 16.75 -17.10
N ASN A 146 14.76 16.00 -17.69
CA ASN A 146 14.71 15.61 -19.10
C ASN A 146 14.12 14.22 -19.31
N LEU A 147 13.49 13.64 -18.28
CA LEU A 147 12.96 12.29 -18.34
C LEU A 147 11.62 12.27 -19.11
N PRO A 148 11.54 11.55 -20.25
CA PRO A 148 10.30 11.47 -21.02
C PRO A 148 9.12 10.92 -20.23
N GLU A 149 9.36 9.96 -19.33
CA GLU A 149 8.35 9.37 -18.46
C GLU A 149 7.74 10.39 -17.49
N LEU A 150 8.54 11.35 -17.01
CA LEU A 150 8.04 12.44 -16.16
C LEU A 150 7.16 13.39 -16.97
N GLN A 151 7.63 13.79 -18.14
CA GLN A 151 6.88 14.71 -19.02
C GLN A 151 5.54 14.11 -19.43
N GLU A 152 5.50 12.82 -19.77
CA GLU A 152 4.27 12.11 -20.11
C GLU A 152 3.33 11.96 -18.91
N ALA A 153 3.86 11.64 -17.74
CA ALA A 153 3.05 11.56 -16.51
C ALA A 153 2.41 12.92 -16.17
N GLU A 154 3.16 14.00 -16.31
CA GLU A 154 2.64 15.37 -16.12
C GLU A 154 1.58 15.77 -17.16
N ARG A 155 1.81 15.39 -18.42
CA ARG A 155 0.86 15.65 -19.49
C ARG A 155 -0.49 14.96 -19.23
N LEU A 156 -0.45 13.69 -18.89
CA LEU A 156 -1.65 12.89 -18.62
C LEU A 156 -2.33 13.30 -17.30
N GLN A 157 -1.57 13.75 -16.33
CA GLN A 157 -2.10 14.38 -15.12
C GLN A 157 -2.94 15.63 -15.43
N ARG A 158 -2.44 16.52 -16.26
CA ARG A 158 -3.19 17.72 -16.68
C ARG A 158 -4.47 17.35 -17.41
N ILE A 159 -4.42 16.39 -18.33
CA ILE A 159 -5.61 15.90 -19.04
C ILE A 159 -6.64 15.35 -18.05
N LEU A 160 -6.22 14.62 -17.03
CA LEU A 160 -7.11 14.10 -16.01
C LEU A 160 -7.77 15.23 -15.20
N GLU A 161 -7.01 16.25 -14.80
CA GLU A 161 -7.54 17.44 -14.11
C GLU A 161 -8.55 18.21 -14.97
N GLU A 162 -8.22 18.46 -16.23
CA GLU A 162 -9.11 19.09 -17.20
C GLU A 162 -10.40 18.26 -17.36
N THR A 163 -10.29 16.95 -17.50
CA THR A 163 -11.44 16.03 -17.63
C THR A 163 -12.34 16.06 -16.39
N ARG A 164 -11.75 16.14 -15.19
CA ARG A 164 -12.49 16.26 -13.92
C ARG A 164 -13.23 17.60 -13.80
N ASN A 165 -12.69 18.66 -14.40
CA ASN A 165 -13.25 20.01 -14.35
C ASN A 165 -14.28 20.29 -15.44
N LEU A 166 -14.53 19.35 -16.37
CA LEU A 166 -15.56 19.53 -17.39
C LEU A 166 -16.96 19.71 -16.77
N PRO A 167 -17.84 20.56 -17.34
CA PRO A 167 -19.18 20.82 -16.82
C PRO A 167 -20.03 19.56 -16.63
N LEU A 168 -20.90 19.58 -15.61
CA LEU A 168 -21.62 18.41 -15.05
C LEU A 168 -22.68 17.76 -15.96
N HIS A 169 -23.00 18.32 -17.15
CA HIS A 169 -24.19 17.95 -17.92
C HIS A 169 -24.19 16.57 -18.59
N VAL A 170 -23.15 15.75 -18.41
CA VAL A 170 -23.02 14.46 -19.11
C VAL A 170 -22.68 13.32 -18.11
N GLY A 171 -23.68 12.80 -17.40
CA GLY A 171 -23.49 11.86 -16.29
C GLY A 171 -22.64 10.61 -16.56
N ALA A 172 -23.05 9.70 -17.42
CA ALA A 172 -22.36 8.42 -17.66
C ALA A 172 -21.11 8.58 -18.55
N ALA A 173 -21.18 9.38 -19.58
CA ALA A 173 -20.06 9.65 -20.50
C ALA A 173 -18.89 10.32 -19.78
N ARG A 174 -19.18 11.28 -18.89
CA ARG A 174 -18.15 11.92 -18.06
C ARG A 174 -17.45 10.96 -17.15
N ARG A 175 -18.17 10.07 -16.45
CA ARG A 175 -17.56 9.05 -15.59
C ARG A 175 -16.60 8.17 -16.40
N LYS A 176 -17.02 7.68 -17.56
CA LYS A 176 -16.19 6.87 -18.44
C LYS A 176 -14.95 7.62 -18.94
N ALA A 177 -15.08 8.92 -19.26
CA ALA A 177 -13.95 9.75 -19.65
C ALA A 177 -12.94 9.94 -18.51
N ILE A 178 -13.43 10.22 -17.30
CA ILE A 178 -12.58 10.34 -16.10
C ILE A 178 -11.87 9.00 -15.80
N GLU A 179 -12.57 7.88 -15.81
CA GLU A 179 -11.99 6.55 -15.60
C GLU A 179 -10.94 6.21 -16.66
N GLY A 180 -11.17 6.58 -17.92
CA GLY A 180 -10.20 6.43 -19.00
C GLY A 180 -8.93 7.25 -18.78
N ALA A 181 -9.09 8.56 -18.49
CA ALA A 181 -8.00 9.46 -18.21
C ALA A 181 -7.20 9.05 -16.95
N GLU A 182 -7.89 8.57 -15.91
CA GLU A 182 -7.29 8.07 -14.68
C GLU A 182 -6.40 6.83 -14.94
N LYS A 183 -6.89 5.86 -15.70
CA LYS A 183 -6.11 4.68 -16.11
C LYS A 183 -4.86 5.04 -16.90
N GLU A 184 -4.95 5.99 -17.82
CA GLU A 184 -3.77 6.42 -18.61
C GLU A 184 -2.77 7.18 -17.73
N ALA A 185 -3.23 8.04 -16.83
CA ALA A 185 -2.38 8.73 -15.86
C ALA A 185 -1.69 7.72 -14.90
N GLU A 186 -2.40 6.70 -14.41
CA GLU A 186 -1.82 5.62 -13.60
C GLU A 186 -0.75 4.82 -14.34
N LYS A 187 -0.97 4.52 -15.63
CA LYS A 187 0.03 3.83 -16.45
C LYS A 187 1.30 4.66 -16.62
N ALA A 188 1.16 5.96 -16.89
CA ALA A 188 2.30 6.86 -17.06
C ALA A 188 3.08 7.04 -15.76
N GLU A 189 2.39 7.27 -14.64
CA GLU A 189 3.00 7.31 -13.31
C GLU A 189 3.74 6.00 -13.00
N SER A 190 3.13 4.87 -13.29
CA SER A 190 3.73 3.56 -13.07
C SER A 190 4.98 3.32 -13.94
N LYS A 191 5.03 3.85 -15.16
CA LYS A 191 6.23 3.83 -16.01
C LYS A 191 7.34 4.67 -15.41
N LEU A 192 7.03 5.90 -15.00
CA LEU A 192 7.98 6.79 -14.32
C LEU A 192 8.58 6.10 -13.09
N ARG A 193 7.75 5.58 -12.22
CA ARG A 193 8.16 4.93 -10.98
C ARG A 193 9.01 3.69 -11.24
N ARG A 194 8.64 2.86 -12.23
CA ARG A 194 9.44 1.70 -12.64
C ARG A 194 10.79 2.11 -13.20
N TYR A 195 10.85 3.19 -13.97
CA TYR A 195 12.12 3.70 -14.48
C TYR A 195 13.04 4.13 -13.33
N ILE A 196 12.55 4.95 -12.39
CA ILE A 196 13.32 5.38 -11.22
C ILE A 196 13.77 4.15 -10.39
N SER A 197 12.88 3.20 -10.17
CA SER A 197 13.21 1.94 -9.48
C SER A 197 14.31 1.14 -10.20
N SER A 198 14.31 1.10 -11.53
CA SER A 198 15.35 0.44 -12.32
C SER A 198 16.72 1.11 -12.18
N VAL A 199 16.74 2.44 -12.04
CA VAL A 199 17.96 3.19 -11.73
C VAL A 199 18.53 2.74 -10.38
N PHE A 200 17.71 2.71 -9.31
CA PHE A 200 18.14 2.23 -7.99
C PHE A 200 18.56 0.74 -8.01
N ALA A 201 17.87 -0.10 -8.78
CA ALA A 201 18.19 -1.51 -8.89
C ALA A 201 19.55 -1.75 -9.56
N SER A 202 19.97 -0.84 -10.45
CA SER A 202 21.24 -0.93 -11.19
C SER A 202 22.42 -0.31 -10.47
N MET A 203 22.22 0.48 -9.41
CA MET A 203 23.28 1.20 -8.71
C MET A 203 24.27 0.25 -8.04
N CYS A 204 25.55 0.55 -8.22
CA CYS A 204 26.67 -0.19 -7.66
C CYS A 204 27.53 0.71 -6.78
N LYS A 205 28.17 0.09 -5.78
CA LYS A 205 29.35 0.65 -5.10
C LYS A 205 30.61 -0.03 -5.62
N LEU A 206 31.70 0.73 -5.67
CA LEU A 206 33.04 0.22 -5.92
C LEU A 206 33.69 -0.08 -4.58
N ASP A 207 34.15 -1.30 -4.41
CA ASP A 207 34.86 -1.78 -3.23
C ASP A 207 36.27 -2.26 -3.65
N GLU A 208 37.18 -2.48 -2.71
CA GLU A 208 38.57 -2.92 -2.96
C GLU A 208 38.67 -4.23 -3.77
N GLY A 209 37.63 -5.10 -3.68
CA GLY A 209 37.55 -6.36 -4.41
C GLY A 209 36.76 -6.32 -5.72
N GLY A 210 36.32 -5.15 -6.17
CA GLY A 210 35.49 -5.04 -7.38
C GLY A 210 34.28 -4.13 -7.22
N TYR A 211 33.10 -4.62 -7.58
CA TYR A 211 31.86 -3.89 -7.40
C TYR A 211 30.75 -4.78 -6.85
N ARG A 212 29.86 -4.19 -6.11
CA ARG A 212 28.62 -4.84 -5.66
C ARG A 212 27.40 -3.95 -5.87
N LEU A 213 26.22 -4.54 -5.92
CA LEU A 213 24.97 -3.77 -5.89
C LEU A 213 24.82 -3.09 -4.53
N MET A 214 24.28 -1.89 -4.56
CA MET A 214 23.91 -1.19 -3.31
C MET A 214 22.84 -2.00 -2.55
N THR A 215 23.06 -2.13 -1.25
CA THR A 215 22.10 -2.74 -0.33
C THR A 215 20.85 -1.86 -0.15
N ARG A 216 19.79 -2.43 0.42
CA ARG A 216 18.56 -1.69 0.77
C ARG A 216 18.87 -0.49 1.69
N GLN A 217 19.71 -0.72 2.69
CA GLN A 217 20.11 0.32 3.65
C GLN A 217 20.86 1.47 2.97
N GLU A 218 21.82 1.17 2.11
CA GLU A 218 22.61 2.19 1.39
C GLU A 218 21.74 3.03 0.43
N LYS A 219 20.73 2.42 -0.20
CA LYS A 219 19.77 3.16 -1.03
C LYS A 219 18.91 4.09 -0.20
N ARG A 220 18.47 3.66 0.99
CA ARG A 220 17.75 4.51 1.95
C ARG A 220 18.60 5.71 2.37
N GLU A 221 19.82 5.46 2.80
CA GLU A 221 20.77 6.51 3.22
C GLU A 221 21.03 7.49 2.08
N LEU A 222 21.22 7.00 0.85
CA LEU A 222 21.41 7.85 -0.33
C LEU A 222 20.22 8.79 -0.54
N VAL A 223 19.00 8.25 -0.49
CA VAL A 223 17.78 9.05 -0.67
C VAL A 223 17.59 10.04 0.48
N GLU A 224 17.96 9.69 1.68
CA GLU A 224 17.80 10.53 2.86
C GLU A 224 18.79 11.69 2.93
N GLN A 225 20.07 11.40 2.71
CA GLN A 225 21.17 12.32 2.98
C GLN A 225 21.50 13.21 1.79
N SER A 226 21.26 12.72 0.57
CA SER A 226 21.58 13.48 -0.62
C SER A 226 20.52 14.53 -0.94
N ALA A 227 20.91 15.78 -1.04
CA ALA A 227 20.05 16.89 -1.48
C ALA A 227 19.52 16.66 -2.90
N TRP A 228 20.28 15.94 -3.74
CA TRP A 228 19.85 15.65 -5.11
C TRP A 228 18.54 14.84 -5.17
N TRP A 229 18.28 13.97 -4.16
CA TRP A 229 17.09 13.14 -4.09
C TRP A 229 15.92 13.79 -3.32
N GLU A 230 16.01 15.08 -2.98
CA GLU A 230 14.95 15.81 -2.28
C GLU A 230 13.63 15.76 -3.04
N TRP A 231 13.66 15.95 -4.34
CA TRP A 231 12.47 15.86 -5.20
C TRP A 231 11.76 14.52 -5.07
N LEU A 232 12.50 13.42 -4.90
CA LEU A 232 11.90 12.09 -4.74
C LEU A 232 11.19 11.96 -3.39
N ARG A 233 11.79 12.52 -2.33
CA ARG A 233 11.18 12.55 -0.99
C ARG A 233 9.91 13.39 -0.96
N VAL A 234 9.89 14.47 -1.72
CA VAL A 234 8.71 15.34 -1.86
C VAL A 234 7.66 14.66 -2.71
N LEU A 235 8.02 14.11 -3.87
CA LEU A 235 7.08 13.49 -4.81
C LEU A 235 6.44 12.23 -4.23
N TYR A 236 7.24 11.38 -3.62
CA TYR A 236 6.83 10.11 -3.03
C TYR A 236 7.27 9.99 -1.57
N PRO A 237 6.56 10.63 -0.63
CA PRO A 237 6.91 10.56 0.80
C PRO A 237 6.98 9.14 1.35
N SER A 238 6.37 8.18 0.65
CA SER A 238 6.42 6.75 0.98
C SER A 238 7.84 6.16 0.99
N VAL A 239 8.81 6.77 0.29
CA VAL A 239 10.23 6.32 0.33
C VAL A 239 10.87 6.47 1.70
N LEU A 240 10.31 7.33 2.57
CA LEU A 240 10.76 7.58 3.94
C LEU A 240 9.87 6.89 5.00
N THR A 241 8.99 5.98 4.62
CA THR A 241 8.03 5.35 5.55
C THR A 241 8.71 4.71 6.76
N HIS A 242 9.92 4.17 6.59
CA HIS A 242 10.70 3.57 7.68
C HIS A 242 11.07 4.56 8.80
N LYS A 243 11.17 5.86 8.51
CA LYS A 243 11.43 6.93 9.51
C LYS A 243 10.17 7.47 10.14
N LYS A 244 9.02 7.26 9.53
CA LYS A 244 7.75 7.81 10.01
C LYS A 244 7.24 7.02 11.21
N ARG A 245 6.63 7.73 12.14
CA ARG A 245 6.05 7.16 13.37
C ARG A 245 4.53 7.08 13.30
N VAL A 246 3.91 7.92 12.47
CA VAL A 246 2.47 7.87 12.26
C VAL A 246 2.19 7.73 10.76
N LEU A 247 1.53 6.64 10.40
CA LEU A 247 1.15 6.33 9.04
C LEU A 247 -0.37 6.38 8.94
N PHE A 248 -0.87 7.18 8.02
CA PHE A 248 -2.29 7.24 7.68
C PHE A 248 -2.53 6.59 6.33
N MET A 249 -3.47 5.66 6.24
CA MET A 249 -3.76 4.97 4.98
C MET A 249 -5.17 4.38 4.94
N SER A 250 -5.62 4.06 3.73
CA SER A 250 -6.84 3.27 3.57
C SER A 250 -6.55 1.78 3.78
N VAL A 251 -7.61 0.99 4.10
CA VAL A 251 -7.53 -0.48 4.21
C VAL A 251 -6.94 -1.09 2.94
N ASN A 252 -7.38 -0.62 1.76
CA ASN A 252 -6.82 -1.09 0.49
C ASN A 252 -5.31 -0.85 0.39
N LYS A 253 -4.80 0.30 0.88
CA LYS A 253 -3.37 0.60 0.87
C LYS A 253 -2.58 -0.28 1.83
N LEU A 254 -3.18 -0.67 2.94
CA LEU A 254 -2.60 -1.60 3.90
C LEU A 254 -2.38 -2.99 3.28
N LEU A 255 -3.38 -3.50 2.57
CA LEU A 255 -3.45 -4.88 2.08
C LEU A 255 -2.76 -5.08 0.72
N VAL A 256 -2.93 -4.13 -0.21
CA VAL A 256 -2.38 -4.24 -1.57
C VAL A 256 -0.87 -4.08 -1.57
N LYS A 257 -0.20 -4.85 -2.43
CA LYS A 257 1.24 -4.71 -2.65
C LYS A 257 1.61 -3.31 -3.09
N ASN A 258 2.47 -2.70 -2.31
CA ASN A 258 3.05 -1.41 -2.62
C ASN A 258 4.36 -1.63 -3.35
N SER A 259 4.63 -0.82 -4.37
CA SER A 259 5.95 -0.78 -5.00
C SER A 259 6.69 0.45 -4.50
N PRO A 260 7.39 0.37 -3.38
CA PRO A 260 8.30 1.43 -2.97
C PRO A 260 9.40 1.51 -4.03
N ILE A 261 9.78 2.73 -4.39
CA ILE A 261 10.71 2.95 -5.53
C ILE A 261 12.08 2.34 -5.26
N ILE A 262 12.52 2.37 -4.01
CA ILE A 262 13.87 1.93 -3.60
C ILE A 262 13.91 0.50 -3.03
N GLU A 263 12.77 -0.13 -2.87
CA GLU A 263 12.60 -1.42 -2.21
C GLU A 263 11.75 -2.39 -3.04
N PRO A 264 11.82 -3.70 -2.77
CA PRO A 264 10.92 -4.67 -3.37
C PRO A 264 9.45 -4.34 -3.09
N SER A 265 8.58 -4.78 -4.00
CA SER A 265 7.14 -4.63 -3.81
C SER A 265 6.64 -5.62 -2.75
N GLU A 266 6.11 -5.09 -1.66
CA GLU A 266 5.47 -5.85 -0.58
C GLU A 266 4.21 -5.14 -0.09
N SER A 267 3.27 -5.86 0.49
CA SER A 267 2.15 -5.22 1.19
C SER A 267 2.64 -4.66 2.53
N ILE A 268 2.01 -3.57 2.99
CA ILE A 268 2.35 -3.02 4.31
C ILE A 268 1.97 -4.03 5.39
N TRP A 269 0.89 -4.79 5.17
CA TRP A 269 0.42 -5.85 6.06
C TRP A 269 1.48 -6.94 6.31
N GLU A 270 2.25 -7.31 5.29
CA GLU A 270 3.30 -8.33 5.37
C GLU A 270 4.67 -7.75 5.76
N SER A 271 4.81 -6.44 5.76
CA SER A 271 6.08 -5.77 5.97
C SER A 271 6.47 -5.66 7.45
N ASP A 272 7.76 -5.57 7.72
CA ASP A 272 8.30 -5.27 9.05
C ASP A 272 7.83 -3.92 9.63
N LEU A 273 7.16 -3.09 8.82
CA LEU A 273 6.60 -1.82 9.28
C LEU A 273 5.53 -1.98 10.35
N LEU A 274 4.80 -3.10 10.35
CA LEU A 274 3.77 -3.38 11.36
C LEU A 274 4.33 -4.02 12.63
N ARG A 275 5.54 -4.56 12.59
CA ARG A 275 6.15 -5.18 13.77
C ARG A 275 6.31 -4.17 14.90
N GLY A 276 5.75 -4.46 16.06
CA GLY A 276 5.75 -3.57 17.23
C GLY A 276 4.94 -2.28 17.03
N SER A 277 4.13 -2.17 15.98
CA SER A 277 3.26 -1.02 15.73
C SER A 277 1.91 -1.15 16.43
N VAL A 278 1.26 -0.02 16.67
CA VAL A 278 -0.15 0.06 17.07
C VAL A 278 -0.98 0.33 15.82
N VAL A 279 -1.83 -0.61 15.44
CA VAL A 279 -2.76 -0.45 14.31
C VAL A 279 -4.10 -0.03 14.85
N ILE A 280 -4.57 1.13 14.42
CA ILE A 280 -5.89 1.68 14.77
C ILE A 280 -6.76 1.61 13.52
N ILE A 281 -7.83 0.83 13.58
CA ILE A 281 -8.78 0.69 12.47
C ILE A 281 -10.04 1.44 12.85
N ASP A 282 -10.30 2.55 12.18
CA ASP A 282 -11.54 3.32 12.33
C ASP A 282 -12.61 2.76 11.38
N GLU A 283 -13.88 2.94 11.75
CA GLU A 283 -15.01 2.39 10.98
C GLU A 283 -14.86 0.87 10.71
N PHE A 284 -14.58 0.09 11.76
CA PHE A 284 -14.20 -1.33 11.65
C PHE A 284 -15.19 -2.16 10.82
N GLU A 285 -16.49 -1.94 10.95
CA GLU A 285 -17.52 -2.70 10.20
C GLU A 285 -17.37 -2.51 8.68
N LEU A 286 -17.09 -1.30 8.22
CA LEU A 286 -16.84 -1.03 6.81
C LEU A 286 -15.50 -1.61 6.35
N SER A 287 -14.49 -1.51 7.21
CA SER A 287 -13.16 -2.05 6.95
C SER A 287 -13.14 -3.57 6.89
N LYS A 288 -13.95 -4.23 7.71
CA LYS A 288 -14.14 -5.69 7.74
C LYS A 288 -14.59 -6.24 6.38
N SER A 289 -15.55 -5.60 5.73
CA SER A 289 -16.00 -6.01 4.39
C SER A 289 -14.83 -6.00 3.39
N VAL A 290 -14.04 -4.92 3.37
CA VAL A 290 -12.89 -4.81 2.46
C VAL A 290 -11.81 -5.86 2.75
N ILE A 291 -11.55 -6.13 4.05
CA ILE A 291 -10.59 -7.16 4.46
C ILE A 291 -11.08 -8.54 4.03
N ASN A 292 -12.35 -8.85 4.25
CA ASN A 292 -12.94 -10.13 3.84
C ASN A 292 -12.87 -10.32 2.32
N ASP A 293 -13.25 -9.29 1.54
CA ASP A 293 -13.14 -9.33 0.08
C ASP A 293 -11.70 -9.55 -0.40
N PHE A 294 -10.74 -8.94 0.28
CA PHE A 294 -9.32 -9.15 0.00
C PHE A 294 -8.89 -10.58 0.29
N LEU A 295 -9.23 -11.11 1.47
CA LEU A 295 -8.91 -12.49 1.87
C LEU A 295 -9.53 -13.51 0.92
N ILE A 296 -10.79 -13.32 0.51
CA ILE A 296 -11.46 -14.17 -0.47
C ILE A 296 -10.70 -14.14 -1.81
N ARG A 297 -10.35 -12.95 -2.30
CA ARG A 297 -9.61 -12.81 -3.58
C ARG A 297 -8.23 -13.46 -3.54
N GLU A 298 -7.49 -13.30 -2.45
CA GLU A 298 -6.18 -13.94 -2.25
C GLU A 298 -6.31 -15.46 -2.13
N SER A 299 -7.36 -15.95 -1.46
CA SER A 299 -7.61 -17.39 -1.26
C SER A 299 -8.04 -18.11 -2.54
N VAL A 300 -8.84 -17.45 -3.38
CA VAL A 300 -9.36 -18.05 -4.64
C VAL A 300 -8.37 -17.86 -5.81
N GLY A 301 -7.29 -17.12 -5.60
CA GLY A 301 -6.38 -16.72 -6.67
C GLY A 301 -7.00 -15.67 -7.60
N LYS A 302 -6.20 -15.02 -8.40
CA LYS A 302 -6.58 -13.87 -9.22
C LYS A 302 -7.96 -14.03 -9.87
N MET A 303 -8.94 -13.30 -9.34
CA MET A 303 -10.22 -13.01 -9.99
C MET A 303 -10.97 -14.22 -10.60
N ALA A 304 -11.06 -15.32 -9.89
CA ALA A 304 -12.20 -16.22 -10.14
C ALA A 304 -13.42 -15.45 -9.62
N ASP A 305 -14.12 -14.76 -10.52
CA ASP A 305 -15.46 -14.28 -10.26
C ASP A 305 -16.26 -15.51 -9.81
N MET A 306 -16.65 -15.56 -8.53
CA MET A 306 -17.38 -16.69 -7.98
C MET A 306 -18.64 -16.98 -8.83
N VAL A 307 -19.23 -15.94 -9.43
CA VAL A 307 -20.35 -16.08 -10.35
C VAL A 307 -19.92 -16.76 -11.67
N SER A 308 -18.74 -16.43 -12.20
CA SER A 308 -18.20 -17.09 -13.40
C SER A 308 -17.81 -18.53 -13.10
N MET A 309 -17.25 -18.80 -11.93
CA MET A 309 -16.96 -20.16 -11.48
C MET A 309 -18.24 -20.96 -11.26
N PHE A 310 -19.26 -20.37 -10.63
CA PHE A 310 -20.58 -21.00 -10.47
C PHE A 310 -21.28 -21.25 -11.81
N ARG A 311 -21.23 -20.28 -12.74
CA ARG A 311 -21.74 -20.46 -14.10
C ARG A 311 -21.02 -21.56 -14.88
N MET A 312 -19.68 -21.62 -14.73
CA MET A 312 -18.90 -22.67 -15.39
C MET A 312 -19.18 -24.04 -14.79
N LEU A 313 -19.33 -24.15 -13.47
CA LEU A 313 -19.71 -25.41 -12.79
C LEU A 313 -21.13 -25.83 -13.17
N MET A 314 -22.09 -24.91 -13.14
CA MET A 314 -23.49 -25.18 -13.54
C MET A 314 -23.60 -25.49 -15.03
N GLY A 315 -22.89 -24.82 -15.91
CA GLY A 315 -22.83 -25.09 -17.34
C GLY A 315 -22.37 -26.53 -17.62
N ARG A 316 -21.29 -26.96 -16.98
CA ARG A 316 -20.77 -28.32 -17.14
C ARG A 316 -21.60 -29.40 -16.46
N ALA A 317 -22.26 -29.13 -15.34
CA ALA A 317 -23.22 -30.04 -14.73
C ALA A 317 -24.44 -30.25 -15.62
N LEU A 318 -24.86 -29.21 -16.34
CA LEU A 318 -25.97 -29.31 -17.32
C LEU A 318 -25.53 -30.03 -18.60
N GLU A 319 -24.32 -29.81 -19.09
CA GLU A 319 -23.72 -30.53 -20.23
C GLU A 319 -23.51 -32.02 -19.90
N GLY A 320 -23.07 -32.36 -18.69
CA GLY A 320 -22.98 -33.74 -18.21
C GLY A 320 -24.34 -34.46 -18.22
N ARG A 321 -25.40 -33.77 -17.80
CA ARG A 321 -26.79 -34.35 -17.88
C ARG A 321 -27.31 -34.56 -19.29
N GLN A 322 -26.84 -33.80 -20.27
CA GLN A 322 -27.20 -34.02 -21.68
C GLN A 322 -26.45 -35.19 -22.32
N ILE A 323 -25.28 -35.55 -21.82
CA ILE A 323 -24.46 -36.66 -22.32
C ILE A 323 -25.01 -38.02 -21.79
N ASP A 324 -25.57 -38.09 -20.59
CA ASP A 324 -26.11 -39.30 -19.97
C ASP A 324 -27.41 -39.81 -20.61
N GLY A 325 -27.96 -39.08 -21.59
CA GLY A 325 -29.09 -39.58 -22.42
C GLY A 325 -28.72 -40.66 -23.43
N LYS A 326 -27.41 -40.99 -23.61
CA LYS A 326 -26.91 -42.07 -24.47
C LYS A 326 -25.71 -42.73 -23.82
N GLY A 327 -25.94 -43.70 -23.00
CA GLY A 327 -25.10 -44.81 -22.55
C GLY A 327 -23.57 -44.54 -22.57
N GLY A 328 -23.01 -44.05 -21.49
CA GLY A 328 -21.57 -44.00 -21.30
C GLY A 328 -21.21 -43.75 -19.84
N ASP A 329 -20.35 -44.57 -19.31
CA ASP A 329 -19.90 -44.76 -17.92
C ASP A 329 -19.89 -43.53 -17.03
N GLY A 330 -20.62 -43.55 -15.90
CA GLY A 330 -20.79 -42.51 -14.91
C GLY A 330 -19.54 -42.11 -14.07
N ASN A 331 -18.36 -42.33 -14.60
CA ASN A 331 -17.09 -42.02 -13.89
C ASN A 331 -16.40 -40.71 -14.35
N ALA A 332 -16.85 -40.09 -15.44
CA ALA A 332 -16.20 -38.90 -15.97
C ALA A 332 -16.44 -37.63 -15.10
N GLY A 333 -17.62 -37.52 -14.48
CA GLY A 333 -17.96 -36.40 -13.60
C GLY A 333 -17.16 -36.39 -12.30
N ALA A 334 -16.98 -37.55 -11.66
CA ALA A 334 -16.22 -37.68 -10.41
C ALA A 334 -14.70 -37.49 -10.60
N ALA A 335 -14.18 -37.94 -11.76
CA ALA A 335 -12.77 -37.73 -12.09
C ALA A 335 -12.44 -36.23 -12.32
N PHE A 336 -13.39 -35.50 -12.96
CA PHE A 336 -13.20 -34.08 -13.26
C PHE A 336 -13.23 -33.20 -12.00
N THR A 337 -14.15 -33.44 -11.06
CA THR A 337 -14.16 -32.74 -9.78
C THR A 337 -12.88 -32.99 -8.99
N SER A 338 -12.36 -34.24 -8.97
CA SER A 338 -11.14 -34.57 -8.27
C SER A 338 -9.88 -33.89 -8.88
N GLU A 339 -9.85 -33.67 -10.18
CA GLU A 339 -8.72 -33.01 -10.87
C GLU A 339 -8.74 -31.48 -10.70
N LEU A 340 -9.92 -30.86 -10.71
CA LEU A 340 -10.07 -29.41 -10.49
C LEU A 340 -9.69 -29.01 -9.05
N PHE A 341 -9.90 -29.88 -8.08
CA PHE A 341 -9.63 -29.64 -6.66
C PHE A 341 -8.27 -30.16 -6.19
N ARG A 342 -7.61 -31.09 -6.91
CA ARG A 342 -6.24 -31.49 -6.60
C ARG A 342 -5.21 -30.40 -6.88
N SER A 343 -5.36 -29.61 -7.90
CA SER A 343 -4.39 -28.58 -8.28
C SER A 343 -4.44 -27.29 -7.42
N PRO A 344 -5.61 -26.73 -7.01
CA PRO A 344 -5.68 -25.59 -6.12
C PRO A 344 -5.41 -25.90 -4.65
N SER A 345 -5.87 -27.06 -4.14
CA SER A 345 -5.80 -27.38 -2.72
C SER A 345 -4.37 -27.61 -2.21
N ASP A 346 -3.47 -28.09 -3.07
CA ASP A 346 -2.06 -28.28 -2.71
C ASP A 346 -1.27 -26.96 -2.71
N LYS A 347 -1.78 -25.93 -3.38
CA LYS A 347 -1.17 -24.59 -3.45
C LYS A 347 -1.75 -23.59 -2.45
N ILE A 348 -2.95 -23.81 -1.94
CA ILE A 348 -3.70 -22.82 -1.15
C ILE A 348 -3.61 -23.07 0.36
N GLY A 349 -3.11 -24.22 0.81
CA GLY A 349 -2.99 -24.53 2.24
C GLY A 349 -4.34 -24.49 2.99
N CYS A 350 -5.46 -24.78 2.32
CA CYS A 350 -6.77 -24.85 2.95
C CYS A 350 -6.79 -25.94 4.03
N GLY A 351 -7.13 -25.57 5.26
CA GLY A 351 -7.29 -26.50 6.36
C GLY A 351 -8.35 -27.57 6.09
N PRO A 352 -8.27 -28.72 6.78
CA PRO A 352 -9.17 -29.84 6.58
C PRO A 352 -10.65 -29.50 6.80
N GLU A 353 -10.97 -28.51 7.63
CA GLU A 353 -12.33 -28.06 7.91
C GLU A 353 -13.00 -27.39 6.69
N LEU A 354 -12.27 -26.52 5.97
CA LEU A 354 -12.78 -25.87 4.76
C LEU A 354 -13.00 -26.88 3.62
N ARG A 355 -12.19 -27.94 3.56
CA ARG A 355 -12.40 -29.07 2.62
C ARG A 355 -13.67 -29.85 2.91
N ALA A 356 -13.96 -30.06 4.20
CA ALA A 356 -15.17 -30.77 4.62
C ALA A 356 -16.45 -29.98 4.31
N GLU A 357 -16.45 -28.69 4.59
CA GLU A 357 -17.56 -27.77 4.22
C GLU A 357 -17.79 -27.70 2.72
N PHE A 358 -16.74 -27.58 1.94
CA PHE A 358 -16.83 -27.50 0.49
C PHE A 358 -17.34 -28.81 -0.12
N ASN A 359 -16.84 -29.95 0.37
CA ASN A 359 -17.36 -31.28 -0.06
C ASN A 359 -18.82 -31.47 0.33
N GLY A 360 -19.28 -30.94 1.47
CA GLY A 360 -20.68 -30.91 1.87
C GLY A 360 -21.57 -30.13 0.92
N ILE A 361 -21.06 -28.94 0.44
CA ILE A 361 -21.83 -28.14 -0.55
C ILE A 361 -21.89 -28.81 -1.90
N VAL A 362 -20.82 -29.49 -2.34
CA VAL A 362 -20.82 -30.23 -3.61
C VAL A 362 -21.79 -31.42 -3.55
N SER A 363 -21.79 -32.20 -2.47
CA SER A 363 -22.71 -33.31 -2.27
C SER A 363 -24.18 -32.89 -2.20
N ALA A 364 -24.47 -31.74 -1.55
CA ALA A 364 -25.83 -31.19 -1.48
C ALA A 364 -26.33 -30.61 -2.82
N ALA A 365 -25.43 -30.30 -3.76
CA ALA A 365 -25.78 -29.85 -5.08
C ALA A 365 -25.97 -31.02 -6.10
N GLU A 366 -25.51 -32.21 -5.71
CA GLU A 366 -25.69 -33.47 -6.50
C GLU A 366 -26.98 -34.21 -6.15
N GLU A 367 -27.64 -33.91 -5.02
CA GLU A 367 -29.02 -34.36 -4.66
C GLU A 367 -30.09 -33.39 -5.22
#